data_145b75623430a46a50d468ddab65ab5a
#
_entry.id   145b75623430a46a50d468ddab65ab5a
#
_cell.length_a   1.000
_cell.length_b   1.000
_cell.length_c   1.000
_cell.angle_alpha   90.00
_cell.angle_beta   90.00
_cell.angle_gamma   90.00
#
_symmetry.space_group_name_H-M   'P 1'
#
loop_
_entity.id
_entity.type
_entity.pdbx_description
1 polymer ?
#
loop_
_entity_poly.entity_id
_entity_poly.type
_entity_poly.pdbx_seq_one_letter_code
_entity_poly.pdbx_strand_id
1 'polypeptide(L)'
;MSRQALRLLAAVFGAAVLGALAGPLLLAGPAAAHSADAPTATDYRVTVLGVSPPLPGLTVRTIEAGARLELVNHTSHTIEVLGYSGEPYLRVGPDGVYQNDASPATYLNETLAGGVAPPSTAGSAMPPLWTKLSSTPAVLWHDHRTQVEVRPTVPAGVGAQRLLTWSVPLRDGVRDFAVTGTLDLVPPPSAPTWWAGCLLLGAGVAVLGLRGLRSPSVVSLITGLAALSYAVGAALDEGSLRPDGFLRVLVAQQTWPVVCGLAALAAGAYGLLNKPAADLGLGLAGVCVALFAGVANGAVFAHGVSPAVWPDTASRLLILATIAGGVGVAAAAVLHARAGLRRWRAPARPNLGELVGS
;
A
#
# COMPACT_ATOMS: atom_id res chain seq x y z
N MET A 1 -23.34 -22.61 26.03
CA MET A 1 -23.04 -23.02 24.63
C MET A 1 -22.84 -24.53 24.61
N SER A 2 -23.50 -25.26 23.71
CA SER A 2 -23.39 -26.73 23.66
C SER A 2 -22.01 -27.16 23.18
N ARG A 3 -21.54 -28.38 23.55
CA ARG A 3 -20.26 -28.97 23.09
C ARG A 3 -20.16 -29.06 21.58
N GLN A 4 -21.29 -29.25 20.90
CA GLN A 4 -21.38 -29.30 19.46
C GLN A 4 -21.15 -27.91 18.83
N ALA A 5 -21.72 -26.85 19.39
CA ALA A 5 -21.52 -25.49 18.89
C ALA A 5 -20.05 -25.04 18.99
N LEU A 6 -19.35 -25.43 20.07
CA LEU A 6 -17.93 -25.11 20.28
C LEU A 6 -17.01 -25.89 19.31
N ARG A 7 -17.36 -27.16 19.00
CA ARG A 7 -16.63 -27.96 17.99
C ARG A 7 -16.85 -27.46 16.58
N LEU A 8 -18.07 -27.05 16.25
CA LEU A 8 -18.39 -26.42 14.96
C LEU A 8 -17.65 -25.08 14.78
N LEU A 9 -17.64 -24.22 15.80
CA LEU A 9 -16.91 -22.96 15.78
C LEU A 9 -15.39 -23.17 15.63
N ALA A 10 -14.80 -24.13 16.36
CA ALA A 10 -13.37 -24.45 16.22
C ALA A 10 -13.03 -25.07 14.85
N ALA A 11 -13.91 -25.89 14.28
CA ALA A 11 -13.74 -26.47 12.96
C ALA A 11 -13.92 -25.42 11.85
N VAL A 12 -14.93 -24.56 11.96
CA VAL A 12 -15.16 -23.44 11.03
C VAL A 12 -14.00 -22.44 11.08
N PHE A 13 -13.52 -22.11 12.28
CA PHE A 13 -12.36 -21.22 12.46
C PHE A 13 -11.06 -21.86 11.90
N GLY A 14 -10.83 -23.15 12.17
CA GLY A 14 -9.68 -23.88 11.59
C GLY A 14 -9.76 -23.98 10.06
N ALA A 15 -10.94 -24.23 9.51
CA ALA A 15 -11.17 -24.25 8.06
C ALA A 15 -11.06 -22.86 7.45
N ALA A 16 -11.54 -21.81 8.10
CA ALA A 16 -11.40 -20.42 7.65
C ALA A 16 -9.94 -19.96 7.67
N VAL A 17 -9.16 -20.32 8.68
CA VAL A 17 -7.71 -20.04 8.76
C VAL A 17 -6.94 -20.80 7.68
N LEU A 18 -7.25 -22.09 7.49
CA LEU A 18 -6.62 -22.90 6.44
C LEU A 18 -7.06 -22.42 5.03
N GLY A 19 -8.32 -22.05 4.85
CA GLY A 19 -8.83 -21.50 3.59
C GLY A 19 -8.25 -20.11 3.30
N ALA A 20 -8.08 -19.26 4.30
CA ALA A 20 -7.44 -17.95 4.16
C ALA A 20 -5.92 -18.05 3.90
N LEU A 21 -5.26 -19.08 4.38
CA LEU A 21 -3.83 -19.33 4.11
C LEU A 21 -3.60 -20.07 2.78
N ALA A 22 -4.48 -21.01 2.42
CA ALA A 22 -4.37 -21.81 1.20
C ALA A 22 -5.09 -21.16 0.00
N GLY A 23 -6.16 -20.41 0.24
CA GLY A 23 -6.95 -19.75 -0.82
C GLY A 23 -6.11 -18.82 -1.70
N PRO A 24 -5.30 -17.91 -1.16
CA PRO A 24 -4.41 -17.06 -1.95
C PRO A 24 -3.33 -17.83 -2.72
N LEU A 25 -2.84 -18.95 -2.16
CA LEU A 25 -1.85 -19.81 -2.83
C LEU A 25 -2.45 -20.65 -3.97
N LEU A 26 -3.72 -21.00 -3.87
CA LEU A 26 -4.45 -21.80 -4.89
C LEU A 26 -5.16 -20.91 -5.94
N LEU A 27 -5.47 -19.66 -5.57
CA LEU A 27 -6.11 -18.68 -6.44
C LEU A 27 -5.14 -17.58 -6.93
N ALA A 28 -3.83 -17.76 -6.69
CA ALA A 28 -2.79 -16.90 -7.24
C ALA A 28 -2.64 -17.09 -8.75
N GLY A 29 -3.72 -16.87 -9.47
CA GLY A 29 -3.64 -16.18 -10.74
C GLY A 29 -3.10 -14.77 -10.45
N PRO A 30 -2.44 -14.10 -11.40
CA PRO A 30 -2.01 -12.72 -11.19
C PRO A 30 -3.23 -11.96 -10.66
N ALA A 31 -3.09 -11.35 -9.47
CA ALA A 31 -4.17 -10.58 -8.87
C ALA A 31 -4.38 -9.33 -9.74
N ALA A 32 -5.13 -9.51 -10.82
CA ALA A 32 -5.64 -8.45 -11.69
C ALA A 32 -6.72 -7.60 -10.98
N ALA A 33 -6.72 -7.62 -9.64
CA ALA A 33 -7.60 -6.78 -8.82
C ALA A 33 -7.04 -5.37 -8.63
N HIS A 34 -5.76 -5.14 -9.00
CA HIS A 34 -5.18 -3.82 -9.10
C HIS A 34 -4.97 -3.58 -10.60
N SER A 35 -5.30 -2.39 -11.08
CA SER A 35 -4.94 -1.97 -12.44
C SER A 35 -3.45 -2.25 -12.65
N ALA A 36 -3.04 -2.57 -13.88
CA ALA A 36 -1.63 -2.81 -14.21
C ALA A 36 -0.69 -1.66 -13.80
N ASP A 37 -1.26 -0.52 -13.44
CA ASP A 37 -0.62 0.72 -13.00
C ASP A 37 -0.73 0.96 -11.49
N ALA A 38 -1.17 -0.02 -10.68
CA ALA A 38 -1.24 0.17 -9.23
C ALA A 38 0.17 0.35 -8.67
N PRO A 39 0.36 1.34 -7.78
CA PRO A 39 1.65 1.61 -7.21
C PRO A 39 2.11 0.43 -6.36
N THR A 40 3.22 -0.16 -6.77
CA THR A 40 3.92 -1.20 -6.02
C THR A 40 5.25 -0.62 -5.54
N ALA A 41 5.82 -1.22 -4.49
CA ALA A 41 7.18 -0.91 -4.10
C ALA A 41 8.14 -1.12 -5.28
N THR A 42 9.14 -0.24 -5.42
CA THR A 42 10.07 -0.22 -6.55
C THR A 42 11.51 0.00 -6.06
N ASP A 43 12.48 -0.21 -6.94
CA ASP A 43 13.88 0.12 -6.67
C ASP A 43 14.30 1.46 -7.30
N TYR A 44 13.34 2.19 -7.86
CA TYR A 44 13.58 3.43 -8.61
C TYR A 44 12.87 4.59 -7.93
N ARG A 45 13.64 5.59 -7.47
CA ARG A 45 13.11 6.81 -6.86
C ARG A 45 13.12 7.93 -7.87
N VAL A 46 11.94 8.36 -8.30
CA VAL A 46 11.76 9.56 -9.11
C VAL A 46 11.55 10.75 -8.17
N THR A 47 12.36 11.78 -8.33
CA THR A 47 12.28 13.00 -7.50
C THR A 47 12.15 14.22 -8.41
N VAL A 48 11.15 15.06 -8.14
CA VAL A 48 11.03 16.39 -8.75
C VAL A 48 11.95 17.36 -8.00
N LEU A 49 12.86 18.02 -8.72
CA LEU A 49 13.71 19.06 -8.17
C LEU A 49 13.03 20.44 -8.21
N GLY A 50 12.16 20.65 -9.19
CA GLY A 50 11.36 21.87 -9.31
C GLY A 50 11.07 22.26 -10.75
N VAL A 51 10.49 23.44 -10.87
CA VAL A 51 10.18 24.11 -12.15
C VAL A 51 11.26 25.15 -12.41
N SER A 52 11.86 25.15 -13.60
CA SER A 52 12.95 26.08 -13.96
C SER A 52 12.68 26.73 -15.34
N PRO A 53 12.66 28.08 -15.40
CA PRO A 53 12.62 29.01 -14.29
C PRO A 53 11.36 28.88 -13.42
N PRO A 54 11.41 29.22 -12.11
CA PRO A 54 10.27 29.06 -11.21
C PRO A 54 9.02 29.80 -11.68
N LEU A 55 7.86 29.14 -11.53
CA LEU A 55 6.54 29.74 -11.82
C LEU A 55 5.68 29.60 -10.56
N PRO A 56 5.49 30.69 -9.77
CA PRO A 56 4.61 30.67 -8.60
C PRO A 56 3.18 30.28 -8.97
N GLY A 57 2.56 29.42 -8.18
CA GLY A 57 1.21 28.87 -8.44
C GLY A 57 1.19 27.60 -9.29
N LEU A 58 2.34 27.13 -9.77
CA LEU A 58 2.48 25.83 -10.41
C LEU A 58 3.13 24.85 -9.42
N THR A 59 2.43 23.76 -9.11
CA THR A 59 2.95 22.67 -8.27
C THR A 59 3.11 21.41 -9.11
N VAL A 60 4.28 20.79 -9.02
CA VAL A 60 4.54 19.49 -9.65
C VAL A 60 5.16 18.56 -8.62
N ARG A 61 4.66 17.32 -8.56
CA ARG A 61 5.23 16.26 -7.72
C ARG A 61 5.14 14.90 -8.41
N THR A 62 5.86 13.94 -7.89
CA THR A 62 5.67 12.52 -8.21
C THR A 62 4.65 11.91 -7.27
N ILE A 63 3.86 10.96 -7.77
CA ILE A 63 2.93 10.15 -7.01
C ILE A 63 3.10 8.67 -7.38
N GLU A 64 2.47 7.78 -6.62
CA GLU A 64 2.49 6.33 -6.89
C GLU A 64 3.91 5.79 -6.97
N ALA A 65 4.72 6.09 -5.94
CA ALA A 65 6.14 5.71 -5.88
C ALA A 65 6.95 6.20 -7.10
N GLY A 66 6.56 7.31 -7.74
CA GLY A 66 7.23 7.89 -8.90
C GLY A 66 6.71 7.38 -10.25
N ALA A 67 5.64 6.60 -10.27
CA ALA A 67 5.05 6.10 -11.52
C ALA A 67 4.40 7.21 -12.35
N ARG A 68 3.83 8.23 -11.70
CA ARG A 68 3.20 9.37 -12.37
C ARG A 68 3.72 10.71 -11.86
N LEU A 69 3.61 11.71 -12.73
CA LEU A 69 3.71 13.12 -12.37
C LEU A 69 2.30 13.67 -12.13
N GLU A 70 2.18 14.53 -11.13
CA GLU A 70 1.02 15.37 -10.89
C GLU A 70 1.41 16.82 -11.08
N LEU A 71 0.65 17.55 -11.91
CA LEU A 71 0.76 18.99 -12.08
C LEU A 71 -0.56 19.63 -11.66
N VAL A 72 -0.49 20.60 -10.74
CA VAL A 72 -1.61 21.44 -10.31
C VAL A 72 -1.29 22.88 -10.66
N ASN A 73 -2.16 23.50 -11.43
CA ASN A 73 -2.01 24.88 -11.89
C ASN A 73 -2.97 25.81 -11.14
N HIS A 74 -2.44 26.60 -10.23
CA HIS A 74 -3.17 27.68 -9.51
C HIS A 74 -2.94 29.06 -10.13
N THR A 75 -2.27 29.13 -11.29
CA THR A 75 -2.10 30.40 -12.01
C THR A 75 -3.35 30.74 -12.82
N SER A 76 -3.47 31.98 -13.28
CA SER A 76 -4.51 32.40 -14.23
C SER A 76 -4.18 32.02 -15.69
N HIS A 77 -3.01 31.44 -15.94
CA HIS A 77 -2.52 31.09 -17.26
C HIS A 77 -2.81 29.62 -17.61
N THR A 78 -2.82 29.33 -18.89
CA THR A 78 -2.86 27.96 -19.40
C THR A 78 -1.44 27.46 -19.63
N ILE A 79 -1.08 26.38 -18.96
CA ILE A 79 0.23 25.72 -19.09
C ILE A 79 0.10 24.52 -20.02
N GLU A 80 0.97 24.44 -20.99
CA GLU A 80 1.08 23.28 -21.87
C GLU A 80 2.23 22.39 -21.43
N VAL A 81 2.00 21.07 -21.33
CA VAL A 81 3.03 20.05 -21.24
C VAL A 81 3.36 19.64 -22.65
N LEU A 82 4.64 19.71 -23.03
CA LEU A 82 5.08 19.35 -24.37
C LEU A 82 5.42 17.85 -24.46
N GLY A 83 5.05 17.25 -25.58
CA GLY A 83 5.37 15.87 -25.90
C GLY A 83 6.85 15.67 -26.26
N TYR A 84 7.17 14.48 -26.75
CA TYR A 84 8.56 14.05 -26.99
C TYR A 84 9.26 14.78 -28.15
N SER A 85 8.51 15.32 -29.09
CA SER A 85 9.02 16.10 -30.22
C SER A 85 8.71 17.60 -30.10
N GLY A 86 8.30 18.06 -28.89
CA GLY A 86 7.96 19.46 -28.64
C GLY A 86 6.53 19.85 -29.05
N GLU A 87 5.73 18.89 -29.47
CA GLU A 87 4.30 19.11 -29.76
C GLU A 87 3.50 19.33 -28.48
N PRO A 88 2.38 20.10 -28.50
CA PRO A 88 1.48 20.21 -27.36
C PRO A 88 0.88 18.85 -27.02
N TYR A 89 1.01 18.42 -25.77
CA TYR A 89 0.50 17.12 -25.27
C TYR A 89 -0.68 17.33 -24.33
N LEU A 90 -0.48 18.04 -23.22
CA LEU A 90 -1.52 18.36 -22.25
C LEU A 90 -1.63 19.87 -22.12
N ARG A 91 -2.83 20.36 -21.85
CA ARG A 91 -3.12 21.74 -21.56
C ARG A 91 -3.83 21.82 -20.21
N VAL A 92 -3.28 22.57 -19.26
CA VAL A 92 -3.79 22.73 -17.90
C VAL A 92 -4.03 24.20 -17.62
N GLY A 93 -5.30 24.59 -17.61
CA GLY A 93 -5.72 25.99 -17.43
C GLY A 93 -6.79 26.14 -16.37
N PRO A 94 -7.22 27.39 -16.07
CA PRO A 94 -8.27 27.68 -15.12
C PRO A 94 -9.61 26.99 -15.44
N ASP A 95 -9.86 26.70 -16.72
CA ASP A 95 -11.06 26.05 -17.24
C ASP A 95 -10.96 24.51 -17.22
N GLY A 96 -9.83 23.97 -16.79
CA GLY A 96 -9.59 22.54 -16.62
C GLY A 96 -8.41 22.00 -17.42
N VAL A 97 -8.47 20.71 -17.72
CA VAL A 97 -7.42 19.93 -18.40
C VAL A 97 -7.93 19.41 -19.73
N TYR A 98 -7.09 19.54 -20.74
CA TYR A 98 -7.31 18.99 -22.08
C TYR A 98 -6.11 18.15 -22.51
N GLN A 99 -6.38 17.07 -23.23
CA GLN A 99 -5.40 16.19 -23.85
C GLN A 99 -5.45 16.39 -25.37
N ASN A 100 -4.31 16.38 -26.01
CA ASN A 100 -4.22 16.43 -27.46
C ASN A 100 -4.18 15.01 -28.05
N ASP A 101 -5.28 14.56 -28.61
CA ASP A 101 -5.41 13.23 -29.22
C ASP A 101 -4.59 13.07 -30.50
N ALA A 102 -4.09 14.20 -31.08
CA ALA A 102 -3.15 14.16 -32.18
C ALA A 102 -1.67 14.07 -31.73
N SER A 103 -1.37 14.17 -30.43
CA SER A 103 -0.01 14.01 -29.91
C SER A 103 0.35 12.52 -29.77
N PRO A 104 1.50 12.08 -30.27
CA PRO A 104 2.03 10.74 -30.00
C PRO A 104 2.20 10.45 -28.50
N ALA A 105 2.52 11.48 -27.69
CA ALA A 105 2.69 11.34 -26.24
C ALA A 105 1.41 10.86 -25.54
N THR A 106 0.24 11.13 -26.09
CA THR A 106 -1.05 10.63 -25.58
C THR A 106 -1.09 9.11 -25.51
N TYR A 107 -0.57 8.45 -26.50
CA TYR A 107 -0.57 6.99 -26.63
C TYR A 107 0.66 6.36 -25.98
N LEU A 108 1.82 6.98 -26.10
CA LEU A 108 3.06 6.49 -25.50
C LEU A 108 3.02 6.51 -23.96
N ASN A 109 2.34 7.48 -23.38
CA ASN A 109 2.22 7.68 -21.94
C ASN A 109 0.96 7.01 -21.32
N GLU A 110 0.29 6.13 -22.04
CA GLU A 110 -0.94 5.50 -21.53
C GLU A 110 -0.67 4.65 -20.26
N THR A 111 0.45 3.96 -20.23
CA THR A 111 0.90 3.17 -19.08
C THR A 111 2.38 3.41 -18.76
N LEU A 112 2.79 3.02 -17.54
CA LEU A 112 4.20 3.08 -17.13
C LEU A 112 5.11 2.13 -17.95
N ALA A 113 4.57 1.00 -18.41
CA ALA A 113 5.32 -0.01 -19.16
C ALA A 113 5.48 0.35 -20.65
N GLY A 114 4.83 1.39 -21.11
CA GLY A 114 4.72 1.77 -22.50
C GLY A 114 3.27 1.67 -22.95
N GLY A 115 2.86 2.62 -23.77
CA GLY A 115 1.50 2.70 -24.27
C GLY A 115 1.28 1.95 -25.58
N VAL A 116 0.15 2.22 -26.18
CA VAL A 116 -0.20 1.73 -27.51
C VAL A 116 0.59 2.49 -28.57
N ALA A 117 0.92 1.86 -29.69
CA ALA A 117 1.53 2.55 -30.81
C ALA A 117 0.60 3.68 -31.28
N PRO A 118 1.13 4.91 -31.48
CA PRO A 118 0.32 6.03 -31.95
C PRO A 118 -0.35 5.69 -33.29
N PRO A 119 -1.65 6.02 -33.45
CA PRO A 119 -2.34 5.83 -34.74
C PRO A 119 -1.76 6.76 -35.81
N SER A 120 -2.01 6.48 -37.07
CA SER A 120 -1.56 7.29 -38.18
C SER A 120 -2.08 8.74 -38.19
N THR A 121 -3.13 8.98 -37.39
CA THR A 121 -3.72 10.32 -37.18
C THR A 121 -2.98 11.13 -36.11
N ALA A 122 -2.07 10.52 -35.34
CA ALA A 122 -1.24 11.18 -34.36
C ALA A 122 0.19 11.42 -34.92
N GLY A 123 0.68 12.63 -34.75
CA GLY A 123 2.01 13.02 -35.18
C GLY A 123 2.38 14.40 -34.66
N SER A 124 3.68 14.63 -34.42
CA SER A 124 4.17 15.90 -33.85
C SER A 124 3.89 17.14 -34.71
N ALA A 125 3.70 16.97 -36.03
CA ALA A 125 3.36 18.05 -36.96
C ALA A 125 1.84 18.20 -37.18
N MET A 126 1.00 17.37 -36.60
CA MET A 126 -0.45 17.44 -36.73
C MET A 126 -1.03 18.59 -35.92
N PRO A 127 -2.05 19.29 -36.45
CA PRO A 127 -2.79 20.27 -35.64
C PRO A 127 -3.36 19.63 -34.36
N PRO A 128 -3.31 20.30 -33.20
CA PRO A 128 -3.82 19.75 -31.96
C PRO A 128 -5.30 19.45 -32.02
N LEU A 129 -5.70 18.26 -31.53
CA LEU A 129 -7.09 17.82 -31.35
C LEU A 129 -7.37 17.70 -29.85
N TRP A 130 -7.98 18.73 -29.27
CA TRP A 130 -8.16 18.82 -27.83
C TRP A 130 -9.42 18.12 -27.33
N THR A 131 -9.25 17.16 -26.44
CA THR A 131 -10.32 16.49 -25.70
C THR A 131 -10.24 16.88 -24.24
N LYS A 132 -11.36 17.33 -23.65
CA LYS A 132 -11.42 17.74 -22.23
C LYS A 132 -11.41 16.52 -21.31
N LEU A 133 -10.41 16.45 -20.40
CA LEU A 133 -10.27 15.38 -19.41
C LEU A 133 -10.91 15.73 -18.07
N SER A 134 -10.82 17.01 -17.65
CA SER A 134 -11.23 17.43 -16.31
C SER A 134 -11.62 18.89 -16.30
N SER A 135 -12.50 19.30 -15.38
CA SER A 135 -12.81 20.70 -15.11
C SER A 135 -11.94 21.28 -13.98
N THR A 136 -11.10 20.48 -13.32
CA THR A 136 -10.16 20.95 -12.31
C THR A 136 -8.78 21.17 -12.96
N PRO A 137 -8.01 22.21 -12.57
CA PRO A 137 -6.71 22.52 -13.16
C PRO A 137 -5.60 21.60 -12.60
N ALA A 138 -5.82 20.29 -12.64
CA ALA A 138 -4.89 19.29 -12.12
C ALA A 138 -4.89 18.05 -13.02
N VAL A 139 -3.71 17.57 -13.40
CA VAL A 139 -3.50 16.42 -14.28
C VAL A 139 -2.49 15.45 -13.71
N LEU A 140 -2.73 14.17 -13.97
CA LEU A 140 -1.85 13.04 -13.66
C LEU A 140 -1.47 12.35 -14.97
N TRP A 141 -0.19 12.08 -15.18
CA TRP A 141 0.24 11.35 -16.38
C TRP A 141 1.51 10.54 -16.11
N HIS A 142 1.69 9.45 -16.83
CA HIS A 142 2.99 8.79 -16.96
C HIS A 142 3.87 9.60 -17.89
N ASP A 143 5.16 9.70 -17.58
CA ASP A 143 6.12 10.35 -18.47
C ASP A 143 7.39 9.50 -18.55
N HIS A 144 7.63 8.91 -19.72
CA HIS A 144 8.74 7.99 -19.92
C HIS A 144 10.10 8.68 -19.83
N ARG A 145 10.16 10.03 -19.92
CA ARG A 145 11.39 10.81 -19.67
C ARG A 145 11.87 10.70 -18.23
N THR A 146 10.95 10.37 -17.29
CA THR A 146 11.29 10.17 -15.88
C THR A 146 11.78 8.76 -15.55
N GLN A 147 11.80 7.87 -16.54
CA GLN A 147 12.12 6.45 -16.39
C GLN A 147 13.31 6.06 -17.27
N VAL A 148 13.87 4.87 -17.04
CA VAL A 148 14.85 4.25 -17.92
C VAL A 148 14.18 3.15 -18.74
N GLU A 149 14.47 3.09 -20.05
CA GLU A 149 13.93 2.05 -20.94
C GLU A 149 14.42 0.65 -20.53
N VAL A 150 15.69 0.54 -20.20
CA VAL A 150 16.29 -0.71 -19.75
C VAL A 150 16.62 -0.58 -18.27
N ARG A 151 15.86 -1.30 -17.46
CA ARG A 151 16.07 -1.30 -16.00
C ARG A 151 17.33 -2.11 -15.66
N PRO A 152 18.39 -1.47 -15.11
CA PRO A 152 19.58 -2.20 -14.71
C PRO A 152 19.27 -3.15 -13.56
N THR A 153 19.88 -4.34 -13.58
CA THR A 153 19.87 -5.24 -12.42
C THR A 153 20.67 -4.60 -11.29
N VAL A 154 20.10 -4.55 -10.09
CA VAL A 154 20.77 -4.00 -8.91
C VAL A 154 21.75 -5.02 -8.36
N PRO A 155 23.08 -4.79 -8.42
CA PRO A 155 24.03 -5.66 -7.75
C PRO A 155 23.87 -5.57 -6.22
N ALA A 156 23.99 -6.70 -5.51
CA ALA A 156 23.97 -6.70 -4.07
C ALA A 156 25.16 -5.87 -3.49
N GLY A 157 24.88 -5.04 -2.49
CA GLY A 157 25.91 -4.26 -1.79
C GLY A 157 26.29 -2.93 -2.45
N VAL A 158 25.68 -2.56 -3.57
CA VAL A 158 25.87 -1.23 -4.17
C VAL A 158 24.96 -0.23 -3.47
N GLY A 159 25.47 0.96 -3.15
CA GLY A 159 24.68 2.06 -2.60
C GLY A 159 23.72 2.68 -3.62
N ALA A 160 22.88 3.63 -3.18
CA ALA A 160 22.00 4.36 -4.09
C ALA A 160 22.80 5.08 -5.18
N GLN A 161 22.33 5.01 -6.43
CA GLN A 161 22.99 5.56 -7.60
C GLN A 161 22.04 6.41 -8.43
N ARG A 162 22.53 7.58 -8.88
CA ARG A 162 21.84 8.40 -9.88
C ARG A 162 21.90 7.72 -11.23
N LEU A 163 20.74 7.39 -11.82
CA LEU A 163 20.64 6.82 -13.16
C LEU A 163 20.52 7.91 -14.23
N LEU A 164 19.66 8.90 -14.00
CA LEU A 164 19.49 10.01 -14.92
C LEU A 164 19.00 11.28 -14.22
N THR A 165 19.23 12.39 -14.84
CA THR A 165 18.54 13.66 -14.59
C THR A 165 17.60 13.89 -15.76
N TRP A 166 16.33 14.13 -15.48
CA TRP A 166 15.29 14.25 -16.49
C TRP A 166 14.70 15.66 -16.53
N SER A 167 14.12 16.00 -17.67
CA SER A 167 13.45 17.26 -17.90
C SER A 167 12.20 17.06 -18.74
N VAL A 168 11.08 17.62 -18.28
CA VAL A 168 9.81 17.66 -19.00
C VAL A 168 9.53 19.11 -19.39
N PRO A 169 9.58 19.45 -20.67
CA PRO A 169 9.38 20.82 -21.13
C PRO A 169 7.91 21.22 -21.00
N LEU A 170 7.71 22.44 -20.52
CA LEU A 170 6.42 23.11 -20.36
C LEU A 170 6.45 24.44 -21.10
N ARG A 171 5.25 24.98 -21.41
CA ARG A 171 5.11 26.28 -22.07
C ARG A 171 3.93 27.09 -21.52
N ASP A 172 4.15 28.37 -21.28
CA ASP A 172 3.15 29.37 -20.95
C ASP A 172 3.13 30.43 -22.07
N GLY A 173 2.22 30.28 -23.03
CA GLY A 173 2.18 31.10 -24.24
C GLY A 173 3.48 30.96 -25.06
N VAL A 174 4.32 31.97 -25.01
CA VAL A 174 5.63 32.00 -25.71
C VAL A 174 6.81 31.75 -24.78
N ARG A 175 6.55 31.53 -23.47
CA ARG A 175 7.58 31.33 -22.45
C ARG A 175 7.81 29.85 -22.25
N ASP A 176 8.99 29.36 -22.58
CA ASP A 176 9.41 27.99 -22.29
C ASP A 176 10.01 27.87 -20.90
N PHE A 177 9.73 26.76 -20.23
CA PHE A 177 10.29 26.35 -18.96
C PHE A 177 10.21 24.83 -18.84
N ALA A 178 10.70 24.25 -17.75
CA ALA A 178 10.69 22.81 -17.60
C ALA A 178 10.51 22.39 -16.15
N VAL A 179 9.89 21.24 -15.96
CA VAL A 179 10.02 20.46 -14.72
C VAL A 179 11.27 19.63 -14.82
N THR A 180 12.13 19.73 -13.81
CA THR A 180 13.36 18.94 -13.75
C THR A 180 13.34 18.02 -12.56
N GLY A 181 14.04 16.91 -12.68
CA GLY A 181 14.12 15.93 -11.61
C GLY A 181 15.21 14.89 -11.83
N THR A 182 15.19 13.89 -10.98
CA THR A 182 16.18 12.81 -10.97
C THR A 182 15.51 11.46 -10.86
N LEU A 183 16.16 10.45 -11.41
CA LEU A 183 15.86 9.04 -11.18
C LEU A 183 17.06 8.41 -10.49
N ASP A 184 16.83 7.89 -9.28
CA ASP A 184 17.87 7.24 -8.49
C ASP A 184 17.50 5.77 -8.30
N LEU A 185 18.47 4.88 -8.49
CA LEU A 185 18.40 3.48 -8.12
C LEU A 185 18.62 3.36 -6.61
N VAL A 186 17.66 2.79 -5.90
CA VAL A 186 17.73 2.55 -4.45
C VAL A 186 17.82 1.05 -4.22
N PRO A 187 18.93 0.55 -3.66
CA PRO A 187 19.10 -0.90 -3.49
C PRO A 187 18.04 -1.49 -2.56
N PRO A 188 17.51 -2.69 -2.90
CA PRO A 188 16.54 -3.37 -2.07
C PRO A 188 17.14 -3.77 -0.72
N PRO A 189 16.34 -3.80 0.36
CA PRO A 189 16.76 -4.33 1.64
C PRO A 189 16.86 -5.86 1.59
N SER A 190 17.45 -6.47 2.64
CA SER A 190 17.45 -7.91 2.80
C SER A 190 16.04 -8.43 3.14
N ALA A 191 15.29 -8.86 2.15
CA ALA A 191 13.94 -9.41 2.36
C ALA A 191 13.90 -10.58 3.36
N PRO A 192 14.85 -11.57 3.33
CA PRO A 192 14.86 -12.64 4.33
C PRO A 192 14.97 -12.13 5.77
N THR A 193 15.75 -11.06 6.01
CA THR A 193 15.88 -10.47 7.35
C THR A 193 14.57 -9.90 7.85
N TRP A 194 13.81 -9.20 7.01
CA TRP A 194 12.50 -8.65 7.36
C TRP A 194 11.48 -9.75 7.63
N TRP A 195 11.41 -10.79 6.79
CA TRP A 195 10.52 -11.92 7.02
C TRP A 195 10.89 -12.73 8.28
N ALA A 196 12.18 -12.93 8.54
CA ALA A 196 12.63 -13.55 9.79
C ALA A 196 12.21 -12.70 11.01
N GLY A 197 12.32 -11.38 10.91
CA GLY A 197 11.81 -10.44 11.92
C GLY A 197 10.30 -10.62 12.17
N CYS A 198 9.50 -10.75 11.13
CA CYS A 198 8.07 -11.02 11.25
C CYS A 198 7.78 -12.34 12.01
N LEU A 199 8.49 -13.39 11.68
CA LEU A 199 8.33 -14.70 12.31
C LEU A 199 8.75 -14.67 13.80
N LEU A 200 9.91 -14.10 14.09
CA LEU A 200 10.44 -14.06 15.48
C LEU A 200 9.57 -13.18 16.38
N LEU A 201 9.19 -12.00 15.94
CA LEU A 201 8.31 -11.10 16.70
C LEU A 201 6.90 -11.69 16.84
N GLY A 202 6.35 -12.29 15.77
CA GLY A 202 5.07 -12.97 15.83
C GLY A 202 5.07 -14.14 16.81
N ALA A 203 6.12 -14.96 16.82
CA ALA A 203 6.29 -16.01 17.81
C ALA A 203 6.39 -15.45 19.25
N GLY A 204 7.13 -14.35 19.43
CA GLY A 204 7.22 -13.65 20.72
C GLY A 204 5.85 -13.19 21.23
N VAL A 205 5.02 -12.60 20.37
CA VAL A 205 3.65 -12.20 20.71
C VAL A 205 2.79 -13.40 21.06
N ALA A 206 2.89 -14.51 20.32
CA ALA A 206 2.16 -15.73 20.60
C ALA A 206 2.51 -16.31 21.99
N VAL A 207 3.81 -16.32 22.33
CA VAL A 207 4.30 -16.78 23.66
C VAL A 207 3.82 -15.85 24.78
N LEU A 208 3.87 -14.53 24.58
CA LEU A 208 3.33 -13.58 25.56
C LEU A 208 1.83 -13.78 25.78
N GLY A 209 1.10 -14.17 24.74
CA GLY A 209 -0.32 -14.49 24.81
C GLY A 209 -0.66 -15.68 25.73
N LEU A 210 0.29 -16.59 25.99
CA LEU A 210 0.10 -17.70 26.95
C LEU A 210 -0.14 -17.22 28.38
N ARG A 211 0.30 -15.98 28.71
CA ARG A 211 0.11 -15.37 30.04
C ARG A 211 -1.27 -14.74 30.24
N GLY A 212 -2.07 -14.61 29.18
CA GLY A 212 -3.42 -14.04 29.20
C GLY A 212 -3.72 -13.16 28.00
N LEU A 213 -4.96 -12.69 27.88
CA LEU A 213 -5.44 -11.92 26.73
C LEU A 213 -5.01 -10.44 26.72
N ARG A 214 -4.52 -9.89 27.84
CA ARG A 214 -4.10 -8.47 27.88
C ARG A 214 -2.99 -8.16 26.87
N SER A 215 -1.95 -9.00 26.81
CA SER A 215 -0.83 -8.79 25.89
C SER A 215 -1.25 -8.82 24.42
N PRO A 216 -1.97 -9.86 23.91
CA PRO A 216 -2.43 -9.86 22.53
C PRO A 216 -3.46 -8.76 22.23
N SER A 217 -4.26 -8.32 23.23
CA SER A 217 -5.16 -7.19 23.04
C SER A 217 -4.42 -5.88 22.80
N VAL A 218 -3.38 -5.59 23.61
CA VAL A 218 -2.53 -4.40 23.40
C VAL A 218 -1.80 -4.48 22.06
N VAL A 219 -1.24 -5.65 21.72
CA VAL A 219 -0.58 -5.83 20.40
C VAL A 219 -1.56 -5.64 19.26
N SER A 220 -2.81 -6.12 19.40
CA SER A 220 -3.86 -5.90 18.39
C SER A 220 -4.13 -4.41 18.14
N LEU A 221 -4.15 -3.59 19.22
CA LEU A 221 -4.27 -2.13 19.08
C LEU A 221 -3.08 -1.52 18.32
N ILE A 222 -1.86 -1.90 18.68
CA ILE A 222 -0.63 -1.43 17.99
C ILE A 222 -0.65 -1.85 16.53
N THR A 223 -1.03 -3.09 16.25
CA THR A 223 -1.13 -3.65 14.89
C THR A 223 -2.17 -2.89 14.05
N GLY A 224 -3.35 -2.61 14.64
CA GLY A 224 -4.38 -1.82 13.96
C GLY A 224 -3.93 -0.41 13.65
N LEU A 225 -3.24 0.25 14.59
CA LEU A 225 -2.65 1.58 14.36
C LEU A 225 -1.58 1.55 13.28
N ALA A 226 -0.71 0.53 13.28
CA ALA A 226 0.33 0.38 12.26
C ALA A 226 -0.27 0.20 10.86
N ALA A 227 -1.29 -0.66 10.71
CA ALA A 227 -2.00 -0.88 9.46
C ALA A 227 -2.67 0.40 8.93
N LEU A 228 -3.38 1.13 9.81
CA LEU A 228 -4.03 2.40 9.45
C LEU A 228 -3.00 3.48 9.09
N SER A 229 -1.90 3.57 9.83
CA SER A 229 -0.83 4.54 9.54
C SER A 229 -0.22 4.29 8.17
N TYR A 230 0.05 3.02 7.81
CA TYR A 230 0.53 2.69 6.48
C TYR A 230 -0.49 3.01 5.40
N ALA A 231 -1.76 2.63 5.58
CA ALA A 231 -2.83 2.90 4.62
C ALA A 231 -3.02 4.42 4.38
N VAL A 232 -2.95 5.22 5.44
CA VAL A 232 -3.00 6.69 5.32
C VAL A 232 -1.77 7.21 4.58
N GLY A 233 -0.57 6.70 4.89
CA GLY A 233 0.65 7.10 4.19
C GLY A 233 0.64 6.77 2.71
N ALA A 234 0.12 5.60 2.33
CA ALA A 234 -0.06 5.20 0.93
C ALA A 234 -1.10 6.09 0.23
N ALA A 235 -2.24 6.33 0.89
CA ALA A 235 -3.28 7.20 0.33
C ALA A 235 -2.83 8.66 0.16
N LEU A 236 -1.90 9.15 0.98
CA LEU A 236 -1.30 10.47 0.82
C LEU A 236 -0.28 10.52 -0.32
N ASP A 237 0.46 9.43 -0.55
CA ASP A 237 1.40 9.33 -1.66
C ASP A 237 0.69 9.22 -3.02
N GLU A 238 -0.32 8.35 -3.10
CA GLU A 238 -1.10 8.12 -4.32
C GLU A 238 -2.17 9.19 -4.56
N GLY A 239 -2.68 9.79 -3.48
CA GLY A 239 -3.77 10.75 -3.54
C GLY A 239 -3.37 12.00 -4.29
N SER A 240 -4.17 12.36 -5.30
CA SER A 240 -4.04 13.63 -5.99
C SER A 240 -4.18 14.81 -5.03
N LEU A 241 -3.50 15.92 -5.31
CA LEU A 241 -3.68 17.20 -4.61
C LEU A 241 -5.10 17.80 -4.80
N ARG A 242 -5.96 17.13 -5.56
CA ARG A 242 -7.38 17.45 -5.64
C ARG A 242 -8.06 17.20 -4.28
N PRO A 243 -9.08 17.98 -3.93
CA PRO A 243 -9.76 17.85 -2.63
C PRO A 243 -10.31 16.45 -2.32
N ASP A 244 -10.72 15.68 -3.35
CA ASP A 244 -11.26 14.32 -3.23
C ASP A 244 -10.22 13.21 -3.41
N GLY A 245 -8.99 13.56 -3.82
CA GLY A 245 -7.97 12.60 -4.22
C GLY A 245 -7.60 11.61 -3.12
N PHE A 246 -7.32 12.12 -1.93
CA PHE A 246 -7.00 11.29 -0.76
C PHE A 246 -8.14 10.33 -0.39
N LEU A 247 -9.39 10.84 -0.28
CA LEU A 247 -10.53 9.99 0.09
C LEU A 247 -10.83 8.95 -0.98
N ARG A 248 -10.67 9.28 -2.25
CA ARG A 248 -10.86 8.35 -3.35
C ARG A 248 -9.88 7.17 -3.24
N VAL A 249 -8.59 7.44 -3.04
CA VAL A 249 -7.57 6.40 -2.88
C VAL A 249 -7.82 5.59 -1.61
N LEU A 250 -8.11 6.25 -0.50
CA LEU A 250 -8.39 5.58 0.77
C LEU A 250 -9.56 4.59 0.64
N VAL A 251 -10.64 4.98 -0.05
CA VAL A 251 -11.82 4.13 -0.25
C VAL A 251 -11.63 3.11 -1.36
N ALA A 252 -10.99 3.46 -2.49
CA ALA A 252 -10.87 2.56 -3.62
C ALA A 252 -9.73 1.53 -3.47
N GLN A 253 -8.59 1.95 -2.91
CA GLN A 253 -7.39 1.12 -2.89
C GLN A 253 -7.01 0.64 -1.50
N GLN A 254 -7.29 1.43 -0.44
CA GLN A 254 -6.92 1.11 0.94
C GLN A 254 -8.09 0.59 1.79
N THR A 255 -9.23 0.22 1.19
CA THR A 255 -10.41 -0.27 1.91
C THR A 255 -10.07 -1.45 2.84
N TRP A 256 -9.41 -2.48 2.32
CA TRP A 256 -9.11 -3.66 3.12
C TRP A 256 -8.11 -3.40 4.25
N PRO A 257 -6.97 -2.72 4.04
CA PRO A 257 -6.11 -2.28 5.14
C PRO A 257 -6.84 -1.47 6.21
N VAL A 258 -7.71 -0.53 5.81
CA VAL A 258 -8.49 0.30 6.74
C VAL A 258 -9.49 -0.55 7.54
N VAL A 259 -10.30 -1.38 6.88
CA VAL A 259 -11.29 -2.24 7.54
C VAL A 259 -10.62 -3.21 8.51
N CYS A 260 -9.53 -3.86 8.09
CA CYS A 260 -8.80 -4.80 8.93
C CYS A 260 -8.08 -4.10 10.10
N GLY A 261 -7.54 -2.90 9.88
CA GLY A 261 -6.95 -2.08 10.93
C GLY A 261 -7.96 -1.67 11.99
N LEU A 262 -9.14 -1.20 11.58
CA LEU A 262 -10.24 -0.87 12.49
C LEU A 262 -10.76 -2.10 13.23
N ALA A 263 -10.87 -3.25 12.56
CA ALA A 263 -11.27 -4.51 13.19
C ALA A 263 -10.25 -4.95 14.25
N ALA A 264 -8.95 -4.79 14.00
CA ALA A 264 -7.89 -5.08 14.96
C ALA A 264 -7.95 -4.15 16.19
N LEU A 265 -8.24 -2.85 15.99
CA LEU A 265 -8.48 -1.92 17.10
C LEU A 265 -9.69 -2.31 17.92
N ALA A 266 -10.82 -2.60 17.28
CA ALA A 266 -12.04 -3.02 17.95
C ALA A 266 -11.85 -4.32 18.74
N ALA A 267 -11.19 -5.33 18.13
CA ALA A 267 -10.89 -6.60 18.79
C ALA A 267 -9.94 -6.41 19.99
N GLY A 268 -8.91 -5.55 19.84
CA GLY A 268 -7.99 -5.22 20.93
C GLY A 268 -8.71 -4.54 22.10
N ALA A 269 -9.52 -3.53 21.83
CA ALA A 269 -10.33 -2.84 22.84
C ALA A 269 -11.30 -3.80 23.55
N TYR A 270 -12.00 -4.64 22.77
CA TYR A 270 -12.92 -5.65 23.30
C TYR A 270 -12.21 -6.67 24.20
N GLY A 271 -11.00 -7.10 23.82
CA GLY A 271 -10.17 -8.02 24.61
C GLY A 271 -9.69 -7.42 25.93
N LEU A 272 -9.34 -6.12 25.96
CA LEU A 272 -8.98 -5.41 27.20
C LEU A 272 -10.14 -5.33 28.18
N LEU A 273 -11.38 -5.31 27.70
CA LEU A 273 -12.59 -5.34 28.52
C LEU A 273 -12.93 -6.75 29.08
N ASN A 274 -12.08 -7.76 28.79
CA ASN A 274 -12.26 -9.16 29.22
C ASN A 274 -13.65 -9.72 28.85
N LYS A 275 -14.17 -9.36 27.69
CA LYS A 275 -15.49 -9.79 27.22
C LYS A 275 -15.48 -11.26 26.75
N PRO A 276 -16.62 -11.97 26.81
CA PRO A 276 -16.73 -13.33 26.31
C PRO A 276 -16.37 -13.43 24.82
N ALA A 277 -15.72 -14.51 24.41
CA ALA A 277 -15.30 -14.76 23.03
C ALA A 277 -14.32 -13.72 22.43
N ALA A 278 -13.62 -12.94 23.27
CA ALA A 278 -12.57 -12.01 22.81
C ALA A 278 -11.48 -12.73 22.01
N ASP A 279 -11.15 -13.98 22.37
CA ASP A 279 -10.20 -14.85 21.65
C ASP A 279 -10.57 -14.99 20.18
N LEU A 280 -11.86 -15.21 19.88
CA LEU A 280 -12.33 -15.37 18.50
C LEU A 280 -12.17 -14.05 17.71
N GLY A 281 -12.56 -12.93 18.31
CA GLY A 281 -12.43 -11.61 17.72
C GLY A 281 -10.96 -11.25 17.42
N LEU A 282 -10.08 -11.45 18.40
CA LEU A 282 -8.63 -11.23 18.26
C LEU A 282 -8.03 -12.15 17.21
N GLY A 283 -8.40 -13.44 17.21
CA GLY A 283 -7.90 -14.40 16.22
C GLY A 283 -8.28 -14.02 14.79
N LEU A 284 -9.54 -13.71 14.55
CA LEU A 284 -10.03 -13.35 13.23
C LEU A 284 -9.43 -12.02 12.74
N ALA A 285 -9.47 -10.99 13.59
CA ALA A 285 -8.90 -9.69 13.26
C ALA A 285 -7.38 -9.77 13.01
N GLY A 286 -6.66 -10.60 13.82
CA GLY A 286 -5.24 -10.84 13.64
C GLY A 286 -4.91 -11.47 12.28
N VAL A 287 -5.65 -12.49 11.84
CA VAL A 287 -5.48 -13.10 10.52
C VAL A 287 -5.78 -12.09 9.42
N CYS A 288 -6.92 -11.40 9.49
CA CYS A 288 -7.32 -10.45 8.46
C CYS A 288 -6.31 -9.30 8.30
N VAL A 289 -5.87 -8.70 9.40
CA VAL A 289 -4.91 -7.58 9.33
C VAL A 289 -3.54 -8.04 8.84
N ALA A 290 -3.08 -9.24 9.24
CA ALA A 290 -1.81 -9.78 8.75
C ALA A 290 -1.84 -10.03 7.24
N LEU A 291 -2.92 -10.57 6.71
CA LEU A 291 -3.03 -10.89 5.28
C LEU A 291 -3.32 -9.65 4.43
N PHE A 292 -4.41 -8.94 4.73
CA PHE A 292 -4.93 -7.89 3.85
C PHE A 292 -4.27 -6.52 4.03
N ALA A 293 -3.68 -6.25 5.20
CA ALA A 293 -2.93 -5.02 5.41
C ALA A 293 -1.41 -5.26 5.45
N GLY A 294 -0.97 -6.43 5.92
CA GLY A 294 0.44 -6.77 6.06
C GLY A 294 1.02 -7.42 4.81
N VAL A 295 0.69 -8.70 4.55
CA VAL A 295 1.28 -9.50 3.46
C VAL A 295 0.99 -8.89 2.09
N ALA A 296 -0.20 -8.33 1.89
CA ALA A 296 -0.55 -7.62 0.65
C ALA A 296 0.41 -6.47 0.32
N ASN A 297 1.02 -5.85 1.34
CA ASN A 297 2.02 -4.78 1.21
C ASN A 297 3.46 -5.26 1.44
N GLY A 298 3.69 -6.57 1.48
CA GLY A 298 5.00 -7.19 1.77
C GLY A 298 6.09 -6.89 0.75
N ALA A 299 5.75 -6.40 -0.43
CA ALA A 299 6.69 -5.97 -1.47
C ALA A 299 7.72 -4.93 -0.96
N VAL A 300 7.37 -4.13 0.06
CA VAL A 300 8.29 -3.15 0.69
C VAL A 300 9.55 -3.80 1.30
N PHE A 301 9.50 -5.10 1.58
CA PHE A 301 10.66 -5.85 2.08
C PHE A 301 11.63 -6.28 0.98
N ALA A 302 11.17 -6.29 -0.27
CA ALA A 302 11.95 -6.71 -1.43
C ALA A 302 12.42 -5.54 -2.30
N HIS A 303 11.93 -4.32 -2.04
CA HIS A 303 12.23 -3.14 -2.86
C HIS A 303 12.74 -1.96 -2.03
N GLY A 304 13.53 -1.10 -2.67
CA GLY A 304 14.20 0.04 -2.04
C GLY A 304 13.25 1.17 -1.65
N VAL A 305 12.20 1.41 -2.45
CA VAL A 305 11.25 2.53 -2.32
C VAL A 305 9.86 2.01 -1.99
N SER A 306 9.25 2.55 -0.94
CA SER A 306 7.89 2.23 -0.51
C SER A 306 6.87 3.20 -1.13
N PRO A 307 5.68 2.71 -1.54
CA PRO A 307 4.59 3.55 -2.05
C PRO A 307 3.81 4.21 -0.89
N ALA A 308 4.49 4.98 -0.07
CA ALA A 308 3.89 5.74 1.03
C ALA A 308 4.75 6.96 1.36
N VAL A 309 4.14 8.02 1.86
CA VAL A 309 4.85 9.27 2.24
C VAL A 309 5.85 9.08 3.39
N TRP A 310 5.79 7.96 4.11
CA TRP A 310 6.71 7.66 5.20
C TRP A 310 8.11 7.30 4.67
N PRO A 311 9.18 7.57 5.43
CA PRO A 311 10.50 7.04 5.11
C PRO A 311 10.45 5.52 4.89
N ASP A 312 11.19 5.00 3.91
CA ASP A 312 11.13 3.58 3.52
C ASP A 312 11.29 2.61 4.71
N THR A 313 12.22 2.93 5.64
CA THR A 313 12.41 2.12 6.86
C THR A 313 11.19 2.18 7.77
N ALA A 314 10.54 3.34 7.93
CA ALA A 314 9.32 3.45 8.72
C ALA A 314 8.18 2.66 8.10
N SER A 315 8.00 2.73 6.79
CA SER A 315 7.03 1.92 6.03
C SER A 315 7.24 0.42 6.29
N ARG A 316 8.49 -0.04 6.21
CA ARG A 316 8.84 -1.45 6.51
C ARG A 316 8.54 -1.84 7.95
N LEU A 317 8.82 -0.96 8.92
CA LEU A 317 8.50 -1.21 10.34
C LEU A 317 7.00 -1.28 10.58
N LEU A 318 6.19 -0.44 9.92
CA LEU A 318 4.74 -0.49 10.02
C LEU A 318 4.19 -1.83 9.45
N ILE A 319 4.68 -2.26 8.29
CA ILE A 319 4.27 -3.55 7.71
C ILE A 319 4.76 -4.72 8.55
N LEU A 320 6.00 -4.69 9.07
CA LEU A 320 6.51 -5.70 10.00
C LEU A 320 5.62 -5.80 11.24
N ALA A 321 5.27 -4.66 11.88
CA ALA A 321 4.39 -4.63 13.05
C ALA A 321 2.99 -5.19 12.72
N THR A 322 2.49 -4.91 11.51
CA THR A 322 1.20 -5.40 11.02
C THR A 322 1.21 -6.91 10.84
N ILE A 323 2.22 -7.48 10.17
CA ILE A 323 2.34 -8.93 9.94
C ILE A 323 2.61 -9.65 11.26
N ALA A 324 3.68 -9.26 11.95
CA ALA A 324 4.12 -9.93 13.19
C ALA A 324 3.06 -9.85 14.29
N GLY A 325 2.47 -8.67 14.47
CA GLY A 325 1.41 -8.45 15.44
C GLY A 325 0.17 -9.27 15.11
N GLY A 326 -0.29 -9.22 13.86
CA GLY A 326 -1.49 -9.94 13.42
C GLY A 326 -1.33 -11.46 13.54
N VAL A 327 -0.23 -12.02 13.01
CA VAL A 327 0.08 -13.46 13.13
C VAL A 327 0.23 -13.88 14.61
N GLY A 328 0.95 -13.08 15.40
CA GLY A 328 1.19 -13.38 16.81
C GLY A 328 -0.11 -13.33 17.63
N VAL A 329 -0.97 -12.35 17.41
CA VAL A 329 -2.30 -12.24 18.05
C VAL A 329 -3.18 -13.42 17.66
N ALA A 330 -3.22 -13.80 16.39
CA ALA A 330 -3.98 -14.94 15.91
C ALA A 330 -3.49 -16.25 16.55
N ALA A 331 -2.18 -16.47 16.59
CA ALA A 331 -1.59 -17.64 17.24
C ALA A 331 -1.87 -17.66 18.74
N ALA A 332 -1.73 -16.53 19.44
CA ALA A 332 -2.07 -16.41 20.87
C ALA A 332 -3.52 -16.76 21.12
N ALA A 333 -4.46 -16.27 20.32
CA ALA A 333 -5.89 -16.57 20.43
C ALA A 333 -6.17 -18.08 20.28
N VAL A 334 -5.55 -18.74 19.30
CA VAL A 334 -5.67 -20.20 19.11
C VAL A 334 -5.11 -20.96 20.31
N LEU A 335 -3.94 -20.60 20.80
CA LEU A 335 -3.31 -21.24 21.94
C LEU A 335 -4.16 -21.08 23.21
N HIS A 336 -4.71 -19.90 23.44
CA HIS A 336 -5.59 -19.59 24.55
C HIS A 336 -6.89 -20.41 24.52
N ALA A 337 -7.53 -20.46 23.36
CA ALA A 337 -8.75 -21.25 23.15
C ALA A 337 -8.49 -22.76 23.39
N ARG A 338 -7.34 -23.29 22.92
CA ARG A 338 -6.93 -24.69 23.16
C ARG A 338 -6.68 -24.97 24.65
N ALA A 339 -6.04 -24.04 25.38
CA ALA A 339 -5.80 -24.18 26.81
C ALA A 339 -7.11 -24.20 27.60
N GLY A 340 -8.06 -23.34 27.25
CA GLY A 340 -9.43 -23.35 27.84
C GLY A 340 -10.17 -24.68 27.66
N LEU A 341 -10.09 -25.25 26.43
CA LEU A 341 -10.71 -26.56 26.15
C LEU A 341 -10.07 -27.71 26.93
N ARG A 342 -8.76 -27.69 27.18
CA ARG A 342 -8.05 -28.71 27.97
C ARG A 342 -8.47 -28.64 29.44
N ARG A 343 -8.55 -27.45 30.06
CA ARG A 343 -9.02 -27.26 31.44
C ARG A 343 -10.44 -27.78 31.62
N TRP A 344 -11.31 -27.61 30.66
CA TRP A 344 -12.68 -28.06 30.71
C TRP A 344 -12.83 -29.59 30.54
N ARG A 345 -11.87 -30.28 29.92
CA ARG A 345 -11.81 -31.75 29.77
C ARG A 345 -11.14 -32.46 30.92
N ALA A 346 -10.45 -31.74 31.82
CA ALA A 346 -9.85 -32.37 32.99
C ALA A 346 -10.96 -32.91 33.93
N PRO A 347 -10.89 -34.18 34.37
CA PRO A 347 -11.85 -34.72 35.32
C PRO A 347 -11.80 -33.88 36.61
N ALA A 348 -12.97 -33.63 37.19
CA ALA A 348 -13.06 -33.00 38.49
C ALA A 348 -12.21 -33.81 39.48
N ARG A 349 -11.30 -33.16 40.20
CA ARG A 349 -10.55 -33.83 41.27
C ARG A 349 -11.57 -34.34 42.26
N PRO A 350 -11.57 -35.63 42.63
CA PRO A 350 -12.45 -36.11 43.66
C PRO A 350 -12.18 -35.33 44.97
N ASN A 351 -13.23 -34.87 45.60
CA ASN A 351 -13.15 -34.22 46.92
C ASN A 351 -12.62 -35.25 47.91
N LEU A 352 -11.35 -35.13 48.30
CA LEU A 352 -10.75 -35.99 49.33
C LEU A 352 -11.44 -35.87 50.70
N GLY A 353 -12.37 -34.93 50.88
CA GLY A 353 -13.17 -34.78 52.10
C GLY A 353 -14.29 -35.79 52.28
N GLU A 354 -14.73 -36.50 51.21
CA GLU A 354 -15.79 -37.53 51.35
C GLU A 354 -15.24 -38.94 51.68
N LEU A 355 -13.92 -39.13 51.64
CA LEU A 355 -13.29 -40.42 51.95
C LEU A 355 -12.83 -40.57 53.42
N VAL A 356 -13.02 -39.55 54.26
CA VAL A 356 -12.59 -39.56 55.66
C VAL A 356 -13.79 -39.67 56.64
N GLY A 357 -15.00 -39.84 56.13
CA GLY A 357 -16.24 -39.87 56.90
C GLY A 357 -17.01 -41.20 56.87
N SER A 358 -16.35 -42.36 56.65
CA SER A 358 -17.00 -43.69 56.83
C SER A 358 -16.19 -44.59 57.69
#